data_30dcd76dc92b2c7c35883ebf96bd4410
#
_entry.id   30dcd76dc92b2c7c35883ebf96bd4410
#
_cell.length_a   1.000
_cell.length_b   1.000
_cell.length_c   1.000
_cell.angle_alpha   90.00
_cell.angle_beta   90.00
_cell.angle_gamma   90.00
#
_symmetry.space_group_name_H-M   'P 1'
#
loop_
_entity.id
_entity.type
_entity.pdbx_description
1 polymer ?
#
loop_
_entity_poly.entity_id
_entity_poly.type
_entity_poly.pdbx_seq_one_letter_code
_entity_poly.pdbx_strand_id
1 'polypeptide(L)'
;MTQVLARKWRPRNFAELVGQEHVVRALTNALRQQRLHHAYLFTGTRGVGKTTLARILAKALNCETGVTDAPCGKCGACSEIDAGRFVDLIELDAASNTQVDNMRDLLDNALYAPTSGRYKVYIIDEVHMLSRSAFNAMLKTLEEPPGHVKFILATTDPQKIPVTVLSRCLQFGLKQIPQSQIRERLAGVLKAEGVDTDAASVALVARAAEGSLRDALSLLDQAIAHGGGKLEEASTRAMLGAVDQTYLHAILRAVAGRDGEALVAEAGRMAERSLSFESALQELATLLHRLALAQVVPASVPGDDPDAAAIAELGKVFSADELQLYYQIAVQGRSEIGMAPDEHCGFMMTLLRMLAFAPAEPGKNSLPVAQPSVAKTAALPAAGDPSAWADLVAQLGLSAMAHQLALRCEMVSRTPERIELRISAADERMFDKPYRDKLTAALRQVLGGKLQVAFAAGEVAGVSPKAVTDRKIEQRHAEAVAEIRGDPFVRELIEDFGGSLEDSSIKPK
;
A
#
# COMPACT_ATOMS: atom_id res chain seq x y z
N MET A 1 -10.12 10.15 35.93
CA MET A 1 -9.49 10.12 34.58
C MET A 1 -10.14 8.98 33.82
N THR A 2 -10.88 9.27 32.78
CA THR A 2 -11.50 8.29 31.89
C THR A 2 -10.41 7.59 31.09
N GLN A 3 -10.31 6.27 31.26
CA GLN A 3 -9.33 5.47 30.52
C GLN A 3 -9.83 5.28 29.09
N VAL A 4 -8.96 5.48 28.09
CA VAL A 4 -9.26 5.29 26.65
C VAL A 4 -9.79 3.87 26.41
N LEU A 5 -10.88 3.74 25.62
CA LEU A 5 -11.57 2.46 25.38
C LEU A 5 -10.63 1.38 24.83
N ALA A 6 -9.70 1.74 23.93
CA ALA A 6 -8.71 0.82 23.40
C ALA A 6 -7.81 0.17 24.46
N ARG A 7 -7.61 0.83 25.61
CA ARG A 7 -6.87 0.28 26.75
C ARG A 7 -7.79 -0.46 27.73
N LYS A 8 -8.98 0.09 28.01
CA LYS A 8 -9.97 -0.49 28.93
C LYS A 8 -10.47 -1.85 28.44
N TRP A 9 -10.76 -1.95 27.13
CA TRP A 9 -11.33 -3.13 26.47
C TRP A 9 -10.29 -4.02 25.80
N ARG A 10 -9.03 -3.88 26.17
CA ARG A 10 -7.96 -4.78 25.68
C ARG A 10 -8.25 -6.20 26.17
N PRO A 11 -8.30 -7.21 25.26
CA PRO A 11 -8.51 -8.61 25.63
C PRO A 11 -7.50 -9.09 26.69
N ARG A 12 -8.00 -9.80 27.69
CA ARG A 12 -7.18 -10.31 28.81
C ARG A 12 -6.93 -11.81 28.75
N ASN A 13 -7.68 -12.54 27.93
CA ASN A 13 -7.54 -13.96 27.72
C ASN A 13 -7.78 -14.31 26.24
N PHE A 14 -7.50 -15.56 25.86
CA PHE A 14 -7.64 -16.00 24.48
C PHE A 14 -9.10 -15.99 23.99
N ALA A 15 -10.07 -16.20 24.86
CA ALA A 15 -11.49 -16.22 24.49
C ALA A 15 -12.06 -14.85 24.13
N GLU A 16 -11.45 -13.77 24.61
CA GLU A 16 -11.85 -12.39 24.30
C GLU A 16 -11.27 -11.87 22.99
N LEU A 17 -10.31 -12.61 22.37
CA LEU A 17 -9.72 -12.22 21.10
C LEU A 17 -10.71 -12.42 19.97
N VAL A 18 -10.81 -11.41 19.10
CA VAL A 18 -11.73 -11.41 17.95
C VAL A 18 -10.94 -11.65 16.67
N GLY A 19 -11.43 -12.55 15.83
CA GLY A 19 -10.94 -12.73 14.44
C GLY A 19 -9.64 -13.51 14.28
N GLN A 20 -9.10 -14.11 15.37
CA GLN A 20 -7.81 -14.81 15.35
C GLN A 20 -7.91 -16.28 15.80
N GLU A 21 -9.04 -16.93 15.53
CA GLU A 21 -9.38 -18.29 16.04
C GLU A 21 -8.33 -19.33 15.65
N HIS A 22 -7.73 -19.19 14.46
CA HIS A 22 -6.71 -20.11 13.95
C HIS A 22 -5.41 -20.05 14.78
N VAL A 23 -4.98 -18.84 15.18
CA VAL A 23 -3.79 -18.63 16.00
C VAL A 23 -4.07 -19.06 17.43
N VAL A 24 -5.22 -18.64 17.96
CA VAL A 24 -5.67 -19.01 19.32
C VAL A 24 -5.71 -20.53 19.47
N ARG A 25 -6.31 -21.24 18.52
CA ARG A 25 -6.38 -22.72 18.56
C ARG A 25 -5.00 -23.38 18.53
N ALA A 26 -4.08 -22.86 17.71
CA ALA A 26 -2.73 -23.41 17.64
C ALA A 26 -1.95 -23.18 18.94
N LEU A 27 -2.03 -21.98 19.53
CA LEU A 27 -1.36 -21.65 20.79
C LEU A 27 -1.97 -22.41 21.98
N THR A 28 -3.30 -22.52 22.08
CA THR A 28 -3.97 -23.31 23.11
C THR A 28 -3.57 -24.79 23.06
N ASN A 29 -3.49 -25.37 21.87
CA ASN A 29 -3.02 -26.75 21.70
C ASN A 29 -1.57 -26.92 22.14
N ALA A 30 -0.68 -25.98 21.77
CA ALA A 30 0.72 -26.02 22.18
C ALA A 30 0.89 -25.90 23.70
N LEU A 31 0.11 -25.03 24.34
CA LEU A 31 0.10 -24.83 25.79
C LEU A 31 -0.40 -26.09 26.52
N ARG A 32 -1.52 -26.70 26.08
CA ARG A 32 -2.07 -27.95 26.67
C ARG A 32 -1.12 -29.12 26.53
N GLN A 33 -0.40 -29.22 25.39
CA GLN A 33 0.57 -30.27 25.14
C GLN A 33 1.95 -30.00 25.73
N GLN A 34 2.15 -28.82 26.36
CA GLN A 34 3.44 -28.32 26.84
C GLN A 34 4.54 -28.32 25.79
N ARG A 35 4.17 -28.19 24.52
CA ARG A 35 5.08 -28.04 23.38
C ARG A 35 5.38 -26.57 23.13
N LEU A 36 6.21 -26.00 24.01
CA LEU A 36 6.53 -24.59 24.02
C LEU A 36 7.78 -24.30 23.20
N HIS A 37 7.63 -23.51 22.14
CA HIS A 37 8.77 -23.03 21.39
C HIS A 37 9.51 -21.93 22.16
N HIS A 38 10.79 -21.70 21.86
CA HIS A 38 11.58 -20.65 22.50
C HIS A 38 11.31 -19.27 21.89
N ALA A 39 10.91 -19.19 20.61
CA ALA A 39 10.63 -17.94 19.92
C ALA A 39 9.35 -18.02 19.08
N TYR A 40 8.49 -17.02 19.24
CA TYR A 40 7.24 -16.83 18.49
C TYR A 40 7.35 -15.55 17.67
N LEU A 41 6.85 -15.56 16.45
CA LEU A 41 6.75 -14.37 15.60
C LEU A 41 5.30 -14.15 15.20
N PHE A 42 4.72 -13.02 15.63
CA PHE A 42 3.39 -12.57 15.24
C PHE A 42 3.50 -11.54 14.11
N THR A 43 2.94 -11.85 12.95
CA THR A 43 2.91 -10.97 11.78
C THR A 43 1.48 -10.50 11.52
N GLY A 44 1.31 -9.36 10.86
CA GLY A 44 0.00 -8.82 10.49
C GLY A 44 -0.06 -7.31 10.60
N THR A 45 -1.11 -6.70 10.04
CA THR A 45 -1.29 -5.25 10.02
C THR A 45 -1.38 -4.64 11.43
N ARG A 46 -1.27 -3.32 11.52
CA ARG A 46 -1.39 -2.61 12.79
C ARG A 46 -2.78 -2.84 13.41
N GLY A 47 -2.83 -2.94 14.73
CA GLY A 47 -4.09 -2.96 15.50
C GLY A 47 -4.88 -4.28 15.49
N VAL A 48 -4.38 -5.36 14.84
CA VAL A 48 -5.03 -6.69 14.78
C VAL A 48 -4.85 -7.54 16.04
N GLY A 49 -4.07 -7.06 17.03
CA GLY A 49 -3.92 -7.70 18.33
C GLY A 49 -2.59 -8.39 18.59
N LYS A 50 -1.53 -8.17 17.79
CA LYS A 50 -0.19 -8.80 17.98
C LYS A 50 0.34 -8.68 19.41
N THR A 51 0.50 -7.46 19.91
CA THR A 51 1.00 -7.18 21.27
C THR A 51 0.04 -7.66 22.36
N THR A 52 -1.27 -7.65 22.10
CA THR A 52 -2.27 -8.21 23.03
C THR A 52 -2.12 -9.71 23.16
N LEU A 53 -2.00 -10.41 22.03
CA LEU A 53 -1.76 -11.85 21.99
C LEU A 53 -0.44 -12.22 22.67
N ALA A 54 0.62 -11.43 22.47
CA ALA A 54 1.91 -11.59 23.12
C ALA A 54 1.79 -11.53 24.66
N ARG A 55 1.05 -10.56 25.19
CA ARG A 55 0.81 -10.45 26.65
C ARG A 55 -0.05 -11.59 27.19
N ILE A 56 -1.07 -12.02 26.45
CA ILE A 56 -1.89 -13.18 26.87
C ILE A 56 -1.02 -14.45 26.91
N LEU A 57 -0.14 -14.64 25.94
CA LEU A 57 0.81 -15.76 25.92
C LEU A 57 1.79 -15.67 27.09
N ALA A 58 2.32 -14.48 27.42
CA ALA A 58 3.17 -14.27 28.59
C ALA A 58 2.45 -14.63 29.90
N LYS A 59 1.16 -14.28 30.04
CA LYS A 59 0.32 -14.71 31.18
C LYS A 59 0.12 -16.22 31.20
N ALA A 60 -0.15 -16.83 30.06
CA ALA A 60 -0.33 -18.28 29.93
C ALA A 60 0.92 -19.07 30.37
N LEU A 61 2.11 -18.53 30.12
CA LEU A 61 3.40 -19.11 30.50
C LEU A 61 3.72 -18.93 31.99
N ASN A 62 3.35 -17.79 32.56
CA ASN A 62 3.76 -17.38 33.93
C ASN A 62 2.64 -17.41 34.96
N CYS A 63 1.42 -17.83 34.60
CA CYS A 63 0.33 -17.95 35.59
C CYS A 63 0.71 -18.87 36.73
N GLU A 64 0.47 -18.47 37.98
CA GLU A 64 0.80 -19.27 39.17
C GLU A 64 0.11 -20.64 39.19
N THR A 65 -1.05 -20.77 38.52
CA THR A 65 -1.76 -22.06 38.40
C THR A 65 -1.05 -23.09 37.51
N GLY A 66 -0.01 -22.67 36.79
CA GLY A 66 0.75 -23.50 35.86
C GLY A 66 0.79 -22.88 34.44
N VAL A 67 1.50 -23.56 33.54
CA VAL A 67 1.40 -23.25 32.11
C VAL A 67 0.02 -23.68 31.66
N THR A 68 -0.78 -22.73 31.14
CA THR A 68 -2.20 -22.98 30.87
C THR A 68 -2.68 -22.16 29.67
N ASP A 69 -3.66 -22.68 28.94
CA ASP A 69 -4.38 -21.97 27.91
C ASP A 69 -5.45 -20.98 28.42
N ALA A 70 -5.74 -21.06 29.75
CA ALA A 70 -6.70 -20.19 30.43
C ALA A 70 -6.04 -19.54 31.67
N PRO A 71 -5.21 -18.49 31.48
CA PRO A 71 -4.58 -17.79 32.60
C PRO A 71 -5.65 -17.23 33.56
N CYS A 72 -5.44 -17.39 34.88
CA CYS A 72 -6.48 -17.13 35.89
C CYS A 72 -6.87 -15.62 35.98
N GLY A 73 -6.02 -14.69 35.52
CA GLY A 73 -6.27 -13.25 35.56
C GLY A 73 -6.29 -12.62 36.98
N LYS A 74 -6.05 -13.39 38.04
CA LYS A 74 -6.20 -12.93 39.43
C LYS A 74 -4.93 -13.08 40.29
N CYS A 75 -4.00 -13.96 39.91
CA CYS A 75 -2.73 -14.14 40.61
C CYS A 75 -1.79 -12.95 40.40
N GLY A 76 -0.71 -12.88 41.20
CA GLY A 76 0.28 -11.81 41.15
C GLY A 76 0.85 -11.61 39.74
N ALA A 77 1.35 -12.68 39.11
CA ALA A 77 1.91 -12.65 37.80
C ALA A 77 0.90 -12.13 36.73
N CYS A 78 -0.35 -12.63 36.76
CA CYS A 78 -1.38 -12.17 35.80
C CYS A 78 -1.71 -10.69 35.98
N SER A 79 -1.88 -10.25 37.23
CA SER A 79 -2.24 -8.85 37.55
C SER A 79 -1.11 -7.88 37.21
N GLU A 80 0.14 -8.24 37.47
CA GLU A 80 1.32 -7.43 37.17
C GLU A 80 1.59 -7.35 35.65
N ILE A 81 1.38 -8.45 34.91
CA ILE A 81 1.48 -8.44 33.43
C ILE A 81 0.41 -7.52 32.85
N ASP A 82 -0.84 -7.59 33.33
CA ASP A 82 -1.92 -6.69 32.86
C ASP A 82 -1.62 -5.22 33.21
N ALA A 83 -0.97 -4.97 34.34
CA ALA A 83 -0.52 -3.64 34.76
C ALA A 83 0.78 -3.18 34.09
N GLY A 84 1.49 -4.07 33.36
CA GLY A 84 2.79 -3.79 32.72
C GLY A 84 3.93 -3.60 33.73
N ARG A 85 3.92 -4.30 34.85
CA ARG A 85 4.90 -4.17 35.93
C ARG A 85 5.55 -5.50 36.34
N PHE A 86 5.27 -6.57 35.61
CA PHE A 86 5.85 -7.88 35.89
C PHE A 86 7.34 -7.89 35.56
N VAL A 87 8.19 -8.20 36.52
CA VAL A 87 9.67 -8.07 36.40
C VAL A 87 10.25 -8.98 35.32
N ASP A 88 9.69 -10.20 35.15
CA ASP A 88 10.17 -11.17 34.18
C ASP A 88 9.49 -11.02 32.77
N LEU A 89 8.72 -9.95 32.57
CA LEU A 89 8.20 -9.55 31.26
C LEU A 89 8.84 -8.23 30.81
N ILE A 90 9.72 -8.32 29.86
CA ILE A 90 10.42 -7.19 29.26
C ILE A 90 9.74 -6.87 27.93
N GLU A 91 9.09 -5.71 27.84
CA GLU A 91 8.48 -5.22 26.61
C GLU A 91 9.33 -4.12 26.01
N LEU A 92 9.73 -4.30 24.75
CA LEU A 92 10.53 -3.38 23.97
C LEU A 92 9.79 -3.02 22.68
N ASP A 93 9.66 -1.74 22.41
CA ASP A 93 9.28 -1.23 21.09
C ASP A 93 10.56 -0.95 20.31
N ALA A 94 10.79 -1.72 19.25
CA ALA A 94 12.00 -1.58 18.43
C ALA A 94 12.05 -0.25 17.67
N ALA A 95 10.92 0.42 17.43
CA ALA A 95 10.89 1.73 16.80
C ALA A 95 11.53 2.82 17.69
N SER A 96 11.39 2.70 19.02
CA SER A 96 11.99 3.61 19.99
C SER A 96 13.37 3.15 20.50
N ASN A 97 13.74 1.90 20.27
CA ASN A 97 14.97 1.27 20.79
C ASN A 97 15.79 0.60 19.67
N THR A 98 16.23 1.39 18.70
CA THR A 98 16.99 0.90 17.55
C THR A 98 18.46 0.61 17.84
N GLN A 99 18.99 1.04 19.01
CA GLN A 99 20.40 0.96 19.35
C GLN A 99 20.83 -0.48 19.72
N VAL A 100 22.01 -0.86 19.24
CA VAL A 100 22.58 -2.21 19.42
C VAL A 100 22.91 -2.50 20.89
N ASP A 101 23.36 -1.49 21.60
CA ASP A 101 23.82 -1.64 22.99
C ASP A 101 22.65 -1.99 23.91
N ASN A 102 21.49 -1.34 23.73
CA ASN A 102 20.27 -1.69 24.47
C ASN A 102 19.87 -3.15 24.24
N MET A 103 20.03 -3.65 23.01
CA MET A 103 19.72 -5.03 22.68
C MET A 103 20.73 -6.01 23.30
N ARG A 104 22.01 -5.67 23.34
CA ARG A 104 23.05 -6.49 24.01
C ARG A 104 22.81 -6.60 25.51
N ASP A 105 22.56 -5.48 26.18
CA ASP A 105 22.25 -5.47 27.61
C ASP A 105 21.01 -6.33 27.93
N LEU A 106 20.01 -6.28 27.06
CA LEU A 106 18.80 -7.08 27.18
C LEU A 106 19.09 -8.58 27.01
N LEU A 107 19.94 -8.95 26.07
CA LEU A 107 20.35 -10.34 25.82
C LEU A 107 21.29 -10.88 26.91
N ASP A 108 22.18 -10.07 27.44
CA ASP A 108 23.04 -10.42 28.56
C ASP A 108 22.20 -10.69 29.82
N ASN A 109 21.16 -9.88 30.03
CA ASN A 109 20.16 -10.13 31.08
C ASN A 109 19.34 -11.41 30.86
N ALA A 110 19.22 -11.91 29.64
CA ALA A 110 18.50 -13.15 29.34
C ALA A 110 19.20 -14.41 29.88
N LEU A 111 20.48 -14.34 30.13
CA LEU A 111 21.27 -15.46 30.70
C LEU A 111 20.88 -15.78 32.16
N TYR A 112 20.37 -14.79 32.89
CA TYR A 112 20.00 -14.96 34.30
C TYR A 112 18.61 -15.54 34.44
N ALA A 113 18.41 -16.41 35.42
CA ALA A 113 17.13 -17.02 35.77
C ALA A 113 16.05 -15.95 36.04
N PRO A 114 14.76 -16.26 35.80
CA PRO A 114 13.67 -15.37 36.16
C PRO A 114 13.64 -15.13 37.67
N THR A 115 13.16 -13.94 38.07
CA THR A 115 13.10 -13.52 39.47
C THR A 115 11.87 -14.08 40.19
N SER A 116 10.71 -14.03 39.54
CA SER A 116 9.43 -14.44 40.12
C SER A 116 8.63 -15.38 39.22
N GLY A 117 8.81 -15.28 37.89
CA GLY A 117 8.11 -16.10 36.91
C GLY A 117 8.74 -17.49 36.68
N ARG A 118 8.03 -18.35 35.93
CA ARG A 118 8.63 -19.57 35.33
C ARG A 118 9.52 -19.29 34.15
N TYR A 119 9.11 -18.30 33.36
CA TYR A 119 9.80 -17.90 32.14
C TYR A 119 10.08 -16.42 32.16
N LYS A 120 11.26 -16.04 31.68
CA LYS A 120 11.61 -14.67 31.34
C LYS A 120 11.15 -14.42 29.91
N VAL A 121 10.19 -13.54 29.74
CA VAL A 121 9.52 -13.31 28.45
C VAL A 121 9.95 -11.96 27.88
N TYR A 122 10.43 -11.97 26.66
CA TYR A 122 10.81 -10.77 25.91
C TYR A 122 9.80 -10.53 24.79
N ILE A 123 9.02 -9.46 24.89
CA ILE A 123 8.14 -8.99 23.82
C ILE A 123 8.86 -7.88 23.09
N ILE A 124 9.16 -8.09 21.81
CA ILE A 124 9.78 -7.09 20.94
C ILE A 124 8.76 -6.72 19.85
N ASP A 125 8.16 -5.55 20.02
CA ASP A 125 7.18 -5.02 19.04
C ASP A 125 7.90 -4.28 17.92
N GLU A 126 7.30 -4.30 16.72
CA GLU A 126 7.83 -3.78 15.46
C GLU A 126 9.30 -4.18 15.22
N VAL A 127 9.61 -5.45 15.45
CA VAL A 127 10.97 -6.00 15.42
C VAL A 127 11.72 -5.72 14.11
N HIS A 128 11.01 -5.47 13.00
CA HIS A 128 11.60 -5.09 11.72
C HIS A 128 12.34 -3.74 11.76
N MET A 129 12.14 -2.93 12.79
CA MET A 129 12.83 -1.65 13.01
C MET A 129 14.22 -1.82 13.65
N LEU A 130 14.57 -3.03 14.09
CA LEU A 130 15.89 -3.29 14.63
C LEU A 130 16.98 -3.17 13.56
N SER A 131 18.14 -2.67 13.96
CA SER A 131 19.33 -2.64 13.10
C SER A 131 19.83 -4.06 12.77
N ARG A 132 20.57 -4.23 11.68
CA ARG A 132 21.18 -5.52 11.31
C ARG A 132 22.10 -6.07 12.42
N SER A 133 22.81 -5.18 13.12
CA SER A 133 23.67 -5.56 14.24
C SER A 133 22.89 -6.02 15.47
N ALA A 134 21.72 -5.44 15.76
CA ALA A 134 20.84 -5.90 16.81
C ALA A 134 20.23 -7.28 16.47
N PHE A 135 19.82 -7.52 15.23
CA PHE A 135 19.40 -8.86 14.79
C PHE A 135 20.53 -9.89 14.96
N ASN A 136 21.76 -9.57 14.54
CA ASN A 136 22.89 -10.48 14.67
C ASN A 136 23.21 -10.81 16.14
N ALA A 137 23.10 -9.85 17.05
CA ALA A 137 23.26 -10.10 18.50
C ALA A 137 22.19 -11.09 19.01
N MET A 138 20.93 -10.97 18.56
CA MET A 138 19.83 -11.83 18.96
C MET A 138 19.96 -13.26 18.41
N LEU A 139 20.62 -13.46 17.24
CA LEU A 139 20.74 -14.77 16.60
C LEU A 139 21.38 -15.82 17.52
N LYS A 140 22.44 -15.46 18.26
CA LYS A 140 23.12 -16.38 19.18
C LYS A 140 22.18 -16.93 20.25
N THR A 141 21.35 -16.08 20.84
CA THR A 141 20.39 -16.48 21.87
C THR A 141 19.19 -17.23 21.28
N LEU A 142 18.84 -16.98 20.01
CA LEU A 142 17.80 -17.74 19.30
C LEU A 142 18.29 -19.13 18.87
N GLU A 143 19.59 -19.32 18.63
CA GLU A 143 20.21 -20.61 18.28
C GLU A 143 20.34 -21.51 19.51
N GLU A 144 20.83 -20.95 20.61
CA GLU A 144 21.03 -21.66 21.87
C GLU A 144 20.25 -20.97 23.01
N PRO A 145 18.89 -21.05 22.99
CA PRO A 145 18.07 -20.35 23.94
C PRO A 145 18.18 -20.97 25.33
N PRO A 146 18.36 -20.18 26.41
CA PRO A 146 18.22 -20.67 27.75
C PRO A 146 16.80 -21.21 27.96
N GLY A 147 16.65 -22.35 28.65
CA GLY A 147 15.35 -23.04 28.78
C GLY A 147 14.25 -22.19 29.40
N HIS A 148 14.63 -21.22 30.23
CA HIS A 148 13.73 -20.31 30.95
C HIS A 148 13.39 -19.04 30.12
N VAL A 149 13.94 -18.84 28.90
CA VAL A 149 13.70 -17.65 28.08
C VAL A 149 12.70 -17.93 27.00
N LYS A 150 11.78 -16.99 26.76
CA LYS A 150 10.84 -17.00 25.66
C LYS A 150 10.84 -15.67 24.94
N PHE A 151 11.05 -15.68 23.62
CA PHE A 151 10.94 -14.51 22.77
C PHE A 151 9.58 -14.48 22.09
N ILE A 152 8.95 -13.33 22.08
CA ILE A 152 7.71 -13.04 21.34
C ILE A 152 7.96 -11.81 20.51
N LEU A 153 8.19 -12.03 19.22
CA LEU A 153 8.46 -10.97 18.25
C LEU A 153 7.17 -10.58 17.56
N ALA A 154 6.94 -9.30 17.34
CA ALA A 154 5.79 -8.81 16.60
C ALA A 154 6.26 -7.86 15.48
N THR A 155 5.61 -7.93 14.31
CA THR A 155 5.95 -7.08 13.17
C THR A 155 4.74 -6.81 12.30
N THR A 156 4.71 -5.63 11.69
CA THR A 156 3.81 -5.30 10.59
C THR A 156 4.41 -5.66 9.22
N ASP A 157 5.73 -5.80 9.12
CA ASP A 157 6.43 -6.08 7.88
C ASP A 157 7.39 -7.29 8.03
N PRO A 158 6.91 -8.51 7.76
CA PRO A 158 7.74 -9.70 7.86
C PRO A 158 8.85 -9.77 6.79
N GLN A 159 8.73 -9.03 5.68
CA GLN A 159 9.71 -9.08 4.58
C GLN A 159 11.04 -8.42 4.97
N LYS A 160 11.02 -7.49 5.93
CA LYS A 160 12.23 -6.83 6.44
C LYS A 160 12.99 -7.65 7.47
N ILE A 161 12.44 -8.78 7.94
CA ILE A 161 13.11 -9.63 8.93
C ILE A 161 14.08 -10.58 8.22
N PRO A 162 15.34 -10.72 8.69
CA PRO A 162 16.29 -11.66 8.13
C PRO A 162 15.77 -13.11 8.18
N VAL A 163 15.98 -13.86 7.08
CA VAL A 163 15.55 -15.27 6.97
C VAL A 163 16.16 -16.13 8.08
N THR A 164 17.36 -15.79 8.55
CA THR A 164 18.04 -16.44 9.68
C THR A 164 17.26 -16.35 10.99
N VAL A 165 16.52 -15.27 11.23
CA VAL A 165 15.61 -15.10 12.38
C VAL A 165 14.30 -15.84 12.14
N LEU A 166 13.73 -15.68 10.93
CA LEU A 166 12.47 -16.33 10.55
C LEU A 166 12.52 -17.85 10.71
N SER A 167 13.63 -18.48 10.34
CA SER A 167 13.82 -19.94 10.41
C SER A 167 13.89 -20.49 11.85
N ARG A 168 14.10 -19.62 12.85
CA ARG A 168 14.21 -19.98 14.28
C ARG A 168 12.97 -19.62 15.09
N CYS A 169 11.97 -19.02 14.45
CA CYS A 169 10.73 -18.60 15.09
C CYS A 169 9.53 -19.42 14.61
N LEU A 170 8.63 -19.74 15.52
CA LEU A 170 7.31 -20.25 15.16
C LEU A 170 6.43 -19.07 14.73
N GLN A 171 6.06 -19.05 13.45
CA GLN A 171 5.40 -17.91 12.82
C GLN A 171 3.88 -18.04 12.86
N PHE A 172 3.20 -16.94 13.20
CA PHE A 172 1.74 -16.83 13.21
C PHE A 172 1.30 -15.56 12.50
N GLY A 173 0.58 -15.71 11.38
CA GLY A 173 -0.02 -14.60 10.65
C GLY A 173 -1.39 -14.22 11.24
N LEU A 174 -1.50 -13.02 11.81
CA LEU A 174 -2.76 -12.44 12.24
C LEU A 174 -3.44 -11.77 11.05
N LYS A 175 -4.74 -12.02 10.91
CA LYS A 175 -5.55 -11.48 9.81
C LYS A 175 -6.23 -10.18 10.23
N GLN A 176 -6.57 -9.35 9.25
CA GLN A 176 -7.49 -8.25 9.47
C GLN A 176 -8.85 -8.79 9.97
N ILE A 177 -9.45 -8.06 10.88
CA ILE A 177 -10.72 -8.46 11.49
C ILE A 177 -11.86 -8.06 10.55
N PRO A 178 -12.76 -8.98 10.20
CA PRO A 178 -13.92 -8.65 9.37
C PRO A 178 -14.77 -7.54 9.99
N GLN A 179 -15.31 -6.65 9.14
CA GLN A 179 -16.14 -5.54 9.62
C GLN A 179 -17.35 -5.98 10.45
N SER A 180 -17.93 -7.14 10.13
CA SER A 180 -19.03 -7.71 10.90
C SER A 180 -18.65 -8.00 12.35
N GLN A 181 -17.47 -8.59 12.57
CA GLN A 181 -16.95 -8.89 13.92
C GLN A 181 -16.56 -7.61 14.67
N ILE A 182 -16.02 -6.60 13.96
CA ILE A 182 -15.73 -5.29 14.57
C ILE A 182 -17.05 -4.65 15.03
N ARG A 183 -18.09 -4.62 14.17
CA ARG A 183 -19.42 -4.07 14.53
C ARG A 183 -19.99 -4.76 15.77
N GLU A 184 -19.96 -6.08 15.80
CA GLU A 184 -20.46 -6.85 16.95
C GLU A 184 -19.69 -6.51 18.23
N ARG A 185 -18.35 -6.41 18.15
CA ARG A 185 -17.50 -6.03 19.30
C ARG A 185 -17.77 -4.61 19.77
N LEU A 186 -17.89 -3.64 18.85
CA LEU A 186 -18.21 -2.25 19.18
C LEU A 186 -19.58 -2.12 19.83
N ALA A 187 -20.61 -2.81 19.31
CA ALA A 187 -21.95 -2.82 19.89
C ALA A 187 -21.92 -3.39 21.32
N GLY A 188 -21.16 -4.47 21.56
CA GLY A 188 -20.95 -5.01 22.90
C GLY A 188 -20.28 -4.03 23.86
N VAL A 189 -19.28 -3.28 23.39
CA VAL A 189 -18.59 -2.25 24.19
C VAL A 189 -19.54 -1.11 24.51
N LEU A 190 -20.27 -0.56 23.53
CA LEU A 190 -21.22 0.54 23.72
C LEU A 190 -22.32 0.18 24.72
N LYS A 191 -22.85 -1.04 24.62
CA LYS A 191 -23.84 -1.56 25.57
C LYS A 191 -23.28 -1.61 26.99
N ALA A 192 -22.03 -2.04 27.16
CA ALA A 192 -21.39 -2.11 28.48
C ALA A 192 -21.00 -0.74 29.06
N GLU A 193 -20.72 0.24 28.18
CA GLU A 193 -20.47 1.64 28.58
C GLU A 193 -21.77 2.45 28.77
N GLY A 194 -22.93 1.90 28.38
CA GLY A 194 -24.21 2.60 28.50
C GLY A 194 -24.38 3.77 27.55
N VAL A 195 -23.75 3.73 26.37
CA VAL A 195 -23.80 4.78 25.36
C VAL A 195 -24.91 4.48 24.36
N ASP A 196 -25.82 5.46 24.18
CA ASP A 196 -26.86 5.40 23.15
C ASP A 196 -26.23 5.46 21.76
N THR A 197 -26.65 4.54 20.88
CA THR A 197 -26.06 4.41 19.54
C THR A 197 -27.08 3.95 18.51
N ASP A 198 -26.88 4.34 17.26
CA ASP A 198 -27.54 3.76 16.10
C ASP A 198 -26.61 2.76 15.36
N ALA A 199 -27.20 1.86 14.59
CA ALA A 199 -26.46 0.82 13.87
C ALA A 199 -25.59 1.40 12.72
N ALA A 200 -26.00 2.54 12.14
CA ALA A 200 -25.30 3.19 11.04
C ALA A 200 -23.97 3.81 11.52
N SER A 201 -23.97 4.46 12.69
CA SER A 201 -22.73 4.99 13.31
C SER A 201 -21.72 3.90 13.59
N VAL A 202 -22.17 2.76 14.15
CA VAL A 202 -21.27 1.62 14.43
C VAL A 202 -20.69 1.07 13.13
N ALA A 203 -21.48 1.01 12.06
CA ALA A 203 -21.02 0.56 10.75
C ALA A 203 -19.98 1.52 10.14
N LEU A 204 -20.17 2.84 10.30
CA LEU A 204 -19.21 3.86 9.86
C LEU A 204 -17.86 3.71 10.58
N VAL A 205 -17.87 3.61 11.91
CA VAL A 205 -16.64 3.41 12.70
C VAL A 205 -15.95 2.10 12.33
N ALA A 206 -16.70 1.01 12.16
CA ALA A 206 -16.13 -0.29 11.79
C ALA A 206 -15.51 -0.28 10.38
N ARG A 207 -16.10 0.49 9.44
CA ARG A 207 -15.55 0.69 8.09
C ARG A 207 -14.25 1.48 8.15
N ALA A 208 -14.25 2.63 8.86
CA ALA A 208 -13.10 3.50 8.99
C ALA A 208 -11.91 2.86 9.71
N ALA A 209 -12.15 1.82 10.50
CA ALA A 209 -11.11 1.09 11.23
C ALA A 209 -10.28 0.11 10.35
N GLU A 210 -10.65 -0.15 9.11
CA GLU A 210 -9.91 -0.96 8.11
C GLU A 210 -9.39 -2.31 8.66
N GLY A 211 -10.20 -2.99 9.48
CA GLY A 211 -9.84 -4.29 10.06
C GLY A 211 -8.99 -4.23 11.33
N SER A 212 -8.73 -3.04 11.88
CA SER A 212 -8.01 -2.79 13.13
C SER A 212 -8.98 -2.55 14.30
N LEU A 213 -9.04 -3.47 15.25
CA LEU A 213 -9.90 -3.28 16.44
C LEU A 213 -9.38 -2.16 17.36
N ARG A 214 -8.06 -1.93 17.40
CA ARG A 214 -7.47 -0.84 18.18
C ARG A 214 -7.93 0.52 17.64
N ASP A 215 -7.85 0.70 16.32
CA ASP A 215 -8.24 1.93 15.68
C ASP A 215 -9.77 2.11 15.74
N ALA A 216 -10.54 1.01 15.62
CA ALA A 216 -11.98 1.02 15.85
C ALA A 216 -12.37 1.57 17.22
N LEU A 217 -11.71 1.10 18.30
CA LEU A 217 -11.98 1.57 19.67
C LEU A 217 -11.49 3.01 19.87
N SER A 218 -10.41 3.42 19.22
CA SER A 218 -9.91 4.80 19.29
C SER A 218 -10.84 5.78 18.55
N LEU A 219 -11.32 5.39 17.37
CA LEU A 219 -12.32 6.16 16.61
C LEU A 219 -13.65 6.22 17.36
N LEU A 220 -14.02 5.13 18.06
CA LEU A 220 -15.22 5.11 18.89
C LEU A 220 -15.13 6.10 20.04
N ASP A 221 -14.00 6.19 20.76
CA ASP A 221 -13.77 7.17 21.80
C ASP A 221 -13.92 8.60 21.27
N GLN A 222 -13.34 8.87 20.10
CA GLN A 222 -13.45 10.18 19.46
C GLN A 222 -14.89 10.50 19.05
N ALA A 223 -15.62 9.52 18.51
CA ALA A 223 -16.99 9.70 18.08
C ALA A 223 -17.94 9.98 19.27
N ILE A 224 -17.76 9.28 20.39
CA ILE A 224 -18.50 9.50 21.63
C ILE A 224 -18.20 10.92 22.18
N ALA A 225 -16.95 11.33 22.18
CA ALA A 225 -16.54 12.65 22.62
C ALA A 225 -17.12 13.75 21.73
N HIS A 226 -17.07 13.57 20.41
CA HIS A 226 -17.62 14.52 19.43
C HIS A 226 -19.15 14.63 19.50
N GLY A 227 -19.85 13.51 19.73
CA GLY A 227 -21.31 13.43 19.87
C GLY A 227 -21.85 13.79 21.26
N GLY A 228 -21.01 14.31 22.16
CA GLY A 228 -21.44 14.72 23.50
C GLY A 228 -21.94 13.58 24.39
N GLY A 229 -21.41 12.36 24.20
CA GLY A 229 -21.77 11.17 24.96
C GLY A 229 -22.77 10.25 24.26
N LYS A 230 -23.19 10.59 23.05
CA LYS A 230 -24.02 9.75 22.18
C LYS A 230 -23.29 9.44 20.88
N LEU A 231 -23.68 8.36 20.23
CA LEU A 231 -23.14 7.99 18.94
C LEU A 231 -24.25 8.07 17.89
N GLU A 232 -24.28 9.17 17.14
CA GLU A 232 -25.26 9.46 16.10
C GLU A 232 -24.59 9.50 14.71
N GLU A 233 -25.26 9.00 13.67
CA GLU A 233 -24.68 8.88 12.33
C GLU A 233 -24.16 10.21 11.79
N ALA A 234 -24.93 11.30 11.89
CA ALA A 234 -24.54 12.58 11.34
C ALA A 234 -23.26 13.13 12.00
N SER A 235 -23.17 13.03 13.34
CA SER A 235 -22.03 13.44 14.12
C SER A 235 -20.79 12.59 13.85
N THR A 236 -20.97 11.26 13.77
CA THR A 236 -19.90 10.31 13.47
C THR A 236 -19.35 10.50 12.06
N ARG A 237 -20.22 10.73 11.08
CA ARG A 237 -19.86 11.02 9.69
C ARG A 237 -19.05 12.29 9.58
N ALA A 238 -19.48 13.36 10.25
CA ALA A 238 -18.78 14.64 10.28
C ALA A 238 -17.38 14.51 10.92
N MET A 239 -17.27 13.79 12.05
CA MET A 239 -16.00 13.53 12.73
C MET A 239 -15.02 12.72 11.89
N LEU A 240 -15.52 11.70 11.17
CA LEU A 240 -14.69 10.86 10.32
C LEU A 240 -14.30 11.54 9.00
N GLY A 241 -14.91 12.68 8.65
CA GLY A 241 -14.78 13.26 7.32
C GLY A 241 -15.30 12.36 6.21
N ALA A 242 -16.17 11.40 6.56
CA ALA A 242 -16.72 10.45 5.62
C ALA A 242 -17.67 11.15 4.65
N VAL A 243 -17.44 10.98 3.38
CA VAL A 243 -18.25 11.59 2.32
C VAL A 243 -19.62 10.92 2.28
N ASP A 244 -20.67 11.72 2.21
CA ASP A 244 -22.00 11.18 2.04
C ASP A 244 -22.14 10.53 0.66
N GLN A 245 -22.70 9.32 0.61
CA GLN A 245 -22.92 8.56 -0.63
C GLN A 245 -23.74 9.35 -1.67
N THR A 246 -24.57 10.28 -1.22
CA THR A 246 -25.37 11.15 -2.10
C THR A 246 -24.50 11.97 -3.06
N TYR A 247 -23.34 12.48 -2.60
CA TYR A 247 -22.38 13.19 -3.45
C TYR A 247 -21.77 12.26 -4.50
N LEU A 248 -21.41 11.05 -4.10
CA LEU A 248 -20.80 10.07 -5.02
C LEU A 248 -21.78 9.59 -6.06
N HIS A 249 -23.04 9.36 -5.65
CA HIS A 249 -24.13 9.03 -6.59
C HIS A 249 -24.40 10.18 -7.57
N ALA A 250 -24.39 11.44 -7.10
CA ALA A 250 -24.55 12.61 -7.95
C ALA A 250 -23.40 12.74 -8.96
N ILE A 251 -22.16 12.56 -8.50
CA ILE A 251 -20.97 12.53 -9.36
C ILE A 251 -21.09 11.45 -10.43
N LEU A 252 -21.45 10.21 -10.06
CA LEU A 252 -21.60 9.13 -11.04
C LEU A 252 -22.73 9.38 -12.03
N ARG A 253 -23.85 9.97 -11.60
CA ARG A 253 -24.93 10.37 -12.52
C ARG A 253 -24.48 11.47 -13.47
N ALA A 254 -23.71 12.45 -13.01
CA ALA A 254 -23.13 13.49 -13.84
C ALA A 254 -22.13 12.93 -14.87
N VAL A 255 -21.27 11.97 -14.45
CA VAL A 255 -20.38 11.24 -15.35
C VAL A 255 -21.16 10.47 -16.42
N ALA A 256 -22.22 9.75 -16.03
CA ALA A 256 -23.09 9.00 -16.94
C ALA A 256 -23.80 9.92 -17.93
N GLY A 257 -24.30 11.08 -17.47
CA GLY A 257 -24.93 12.11 -18.31
C GLY A 257 -23.96 12.95 -19.12
N ARG A 258 -22.64 12.77 -18.94
CA ARG A 258 -21.58 13.63 -19.53
C ARG A 258 -21.76 15.11 -19.21
N ASP A 259 -22.29 15.40 -18.02
CA ASP A 259 -22.58 16.75 -17.55
C ASP A 259 -21.40 17.30 -16.74
N GLY A 260 -20.54 18.05 -17.41
CA GLY A 260 -19.37 18.69 -16.78
C GLY A 260 -19.76 19.81 -15.81
N GLU A 261 -20.88 20.52 -16.05
CA GLU A 261 -21.33 21.59 -15.15
C GLU A 261 -21.81 21.02 -13.82
N ALA A 262 -22.60 19.94 -13.87
CA ALA A 262 -23.05 19.24 -12.66
C ALA A 262 -21.86 18.67 -11.85
N LEU A 263 -20.83 18.15 -12.52
CA LEU A 263 -19.60 17.67 -11.90
C LEU A 263 -18.86 18.77 -11.13
N VAL A 264 -18.66 19.93 -11.77
CA VAL A 264 -17.98 21.08 -11.16
C VAL A 264 -18.81 21.60 -9.98
N ALA A 265 -20.13 21.69 -10.13
CA ALA A 265 -21.02 22.13 -9.07
C ALA A 265 -20.97 21.19 -7.84
N GLU A 266 -20.91 19.86 -8.08
CA GLU A 266 -20.86 18.87 -6.99
C GLU A 266 -19.53 18.94 -6.23
N ALA A 267 -18.40 19.03 -6.95
CA ALA A 267 -17.10 19.21 -6.33
C ALA A 267 -17.01 20.53 -5.56
N GLY A 268 -17.62 21.62 -6.05
CA GLY A 268 -17.72 22.89 -5.35
C GLY A 268 -18.50 22.77 -4.04
N ARG A 269 -19.65 22.07 -4.05
CA ARG A 269 -20.44 21.80 -2.81
C ARG A 269 -19.66 21.00 -1.78
N MET A 270 -18.83 20.06 -2.23
CA MET A 270 -17.95 19.29 -1.35
C MET A 270 -16.85 20.18 -0.74
N ALA A 271 -16.27 21.09 -1.54
CA ALA A 271 -15.28 22.07 -1.06
C ALA A 271 -15.85 23.01 0.00
N GLU A 272 -17.06 23.57 -0.22
CA GLU A 272 -17.73 24.45 0.74
C GLU A 272 -17.98 23.78 2.11
N ARG A 273 -18.15 22.44 2.11
CA ARG A 273 -18.31 21.64 3.32
C ARG A 273 -17.01 21.08 3.89
N SER A 274 -15.88 21.47 3.32
CA SER A 274 -14.54 21.02 3.74
C SER A 274 -14.41 19.48 3.80
N LEU A 275 -15.06 18.77 2.86
CA LEU A 275 -14.96 17.31 2.77
C LEU A 275 -13.59 16.92 2.23
N SER A 276 -13.03 15.82 2.74
CA SER A 276 -11.77 15.26 2.24
C SER A 276 -11.91 14.69 0.83
N PHE A 277 -11.21 15.25 -0.13
CA PHE A 277 -11.21 14.79 -1.51
C PHE A 277 -10.47 13.46 -1.68
N GLU A 278 -9.45 13.20 -0.87
CA GLU A 278 -8.81 11.88 -0.84
C GLU A 278 -9.80 10.80 -0.40
N SER A 279 -10.56 11.05 0.68
CA SER A 279 -11.60 10.14 1.16
C SER A 279 -12.71 9.96 0.10
N ALA A 280 -13.08 11.03 -0.62
CA ALA A 280 -14.06 10.95 -1.70
C ALA A 280 -13.60 10.03 -2.84
N LEU A 281 -12.35 10.11 -3.27
CA LEU A 281 -11.81 9.22 -4.31
C LEU A 281 -11.74 7.77 -3.82
N GLN A 282 -11.40 7.53 -2.57
CA GLN A 282 -11.41 6.19 -1.98
C GLN A 282 -12.81 5.58 -1.96
N GLU A 283 -13.79 6.34 -1.47
CA GLU A 283 -15.19 5.90 -1.44
C GLU A 283 -15.77 5.72 -2.85
N LEU A 284 -15.41 6.60 -3.80
CA LEU A 284 -15.78 6.49 -5.20
C LEU A 284 -15.23 5.20 -5.83
N ALA A 285 -13.96 4.89 -5.60
CA ALA A 285 -13.34 3.63 -6.06
C ALA A 285 -14.06 2.41 -5.43
N THR A 286 -14.40 2.48 -4.14
CA THR A 286 -15.15 1.42 -3.46
C THR A 286 -16.54 1.23 -4.06
N LEU A 287 -17.25 2.32 -4.38
CA LEU A 287 -18.57 2.28 -5.00
C LEU A 287 -18.49 1.71 -6.42
N LEU A 288 -17.52 2.12 -7.23
CA LEU A 288 -17.29 1.57 -8.57
C LEU A 288 -16.98 0.08 -8.54
N HIS A 289 -16.16 -0.38 -7.59
CA HIS A 289 -15.92 -1.81 -7.38
C HIS A 289 -17.21 -2.56 -7.02
N ARG A 290 -18.05 -2.01 -6.12
CA ARG A 290 -19.34 -2.61 -5.76
C ARG A 290 -20.29 -2.69 -6.96
N LEU A 291 -20.32 -1.64 -7.80
CA LEU A 291 -21.10 -1.62 -9.04
C LEU A 291 -20.62 -2.71 -10.01
N ALA A 292 -19.32 -2.82 -10.24
CA ALA A 292 -18.75 -3.85 -11.12
C ALA A 292 -19.01 -5.26 -10.58
N LEU A 293 -18.90 -5.47 -9.28
CA LEU A 293 -19.20 -6.75 -8.64
C LEU A 293 -20.69 -7.12 -8.77
N ALA A 294 -21.59 -6.14 -8.56
CA ALA A 294 -23.03 -6.34 -8.69
C ALA A 294 -23.46 -6.71 -10.12
N GLN A 295 -22.77 -6.21 -11.14
CA GLN A 295 -23.03 -6.60 -12.54
C GLN A 295 -22.68 -8.06 -12.82
N VAL A 296 -21.55 -8.55 -12.28
CA VAL A 296 -21.08 -9.93 -12.50
C VAL A 296 -21.77 -10.92 -11.57
N VAL A 297 -21.97 -10.52 -10.31
CA VAL A 297 -22.55 -11.37 -9.26
C VAL A 297 -23.65 -10.59 -8.53
N PRO A 298 -24.89 -10.54 -9.05
CA PRO A 298 -25.97 -9.76 -8.44
C PRO A 298 -26.27 -10.13 -6.98
N ALA A 299 -26.02 -11.39 -6.59
CA ALA A 299 -26.18 -11.86 -5.21
C ALA A 299 -25.12 -11.32 -4.23
N SER A 300 -24.12 -10.59 -4.70
CA SER A 300 -23.05 -10.00 -3.85
C SER A 300 -23.51 -8.78 -3.06
N VAL A 301 -24.63 -8.16 -3.45
CA VAL A 301 -25.23 -7.02 -2.74
C VAL A 301 -26.29 -7.57 -1.78
N PRO A 302 -26.09 -7.47 -0.45
CA PRO A 302 -27.09 -7.88 0.52
C PRO A 302 -28.39 -7.09 0.35
N GLY A 303 -29.54 -7.75 0.52
CA GLY A 303 -30.84 -7.11 0.34
C GLY A 303 -31.19 -6.02 1.37
N ASP A 304 -30.50 -6.01 2.49
CA ASP A 304 -30.55 -5.03 3.58
C ASP A 304 -29.55 -3.87 3.43
N ASP A 305 -28.79 -3.84 2.33
CA ASP A 305 -27.83 -2.76 2.05
C ASP A 305 -28.58 -1.47 1.69
N PRO A 306 -28.36 -0.35 2.42
CA PRO A 306 -29.03 0.91 2.15
C PRO A 306 -28.77 1.45 0.73
N ASP A 307 -27.63 1.09 0.12
CA ASP A 307 -27.24 1.53 -1.21
C ASP A 307 -27.72 0.58 -2.33
N ALA A 308 -28.38 -0.53 -2.00
CA ALA A 308 -28.75 -1.57 -2.98
C ALA A 308 -29.55 -1.02 -4.16
N ALA A 309 -30.49 -0.11 -3.91
CA ALA A 309 -31.29 0.51 -4.95
C ALA A 309 -30.48 1.38 -5.90
N ALA A 310 -29.58 2.22 -5.35
CA ALA A 310 -28.70 3.09 -6.12
C ALA A 310 -27.66 2.28 -6.93
N ILE A 311 -27.12 1.20 -6.35
CA ILE A 311 -26.21 0.28 -7.04
C ILE A 311 -26.92 -0.41 -8.21
N ALA A 312 -28.16 -0.87 -8.02
CA ALA A 312 -28.94 -1.50 -9.07
C ALA A 312 -29.30 -0.53 -10.20
N GLU A 313 -29.56 0.74 -9.89
CA GLU A 313 -29.80 1.80 -10.87
C GLU A 313 -28.55 2.13 -11.67
N LEU A 314 -27.46 2.51 -10.98
CA LEU A 314 -26.20 2.92 -11.59
C LEU A 314 -25.51 1.76 -12.34
N GLY A 315 -25.63 0.54 -11.84
CA GLY A 315 -25.10 -0.64 -12.51
C GLY A 315 -25.74 -0.94 -13.88
N LYS A 316 -26.93 -0.38 -14.18
CA LYS A 316 -27.55 -0.48 -15.50
C LYS A 316 -27.10 0.61 -16.47
N VAL A 317 -26.55 1.70 -15.96
CA VAL A 317 -26.16 2.87 -16.74
C VAL A 317 -24.75 2.70 -17.32
N PHE A 318 -23.86 2.11 -16.56
CA PHE A 318 -22.45 1.92 -16.97
C PHE A 318 -22.22 0.53 -17.57
N SER A 319 -21.39 0.47 -18.60
CA SER A 319 -20.83 -0.79 -19.09
C SER A 319 -19.74 -1.35 -18.14
N ALA A 320 -19.44 -2.64 -18.27
CA ALA A 320 -18.39 -3.26 -17.47
C ALA A 320 -17.01 -2.62 -17.72
N ASP A 321 -16.74 -2.26 -18.98
CA ASP A 321 -15.48 -1.61 -19.38
C ASP A 321 -15.35 -0.20 -18.78
N GLU A 322 -16.44 0.56 -18.75
CA GLU A 322 -16.48 1.89 -18.14
C GLU A 322 -16.20 1.81 -16.62
N LEU A 323 -16.85 0.87 -15.93
CA LEU A 323 -16.63 0.70 -14.50
C LEU A 323 -15.17 0.34 -14.17
N GLN A 324 -14.55 -0.52 -14.99
CA GLN A 324 -13.13 -0.85 -14.81
C GLN A 324 -12.23 0.36 -15.06
N LEU A 325 -12.49 1.12 -16.11
CA LEU A 325 -11.73 2.33 -16.45
C LEU A 325 -11.87 3.39 -15.35
N TYR A 326 -13.09 3.67 -14.91
CA TYR A 326 -13.35 4.67 -13.86
C TYR A 326 -12.77 4.26 -12.51
N TYR A 327 -12.80 2.97 -12.19
CA TYR A 327 -12.12 2.44 -11.01
C TYR A 327 -10.61 2.72 -11.06
N GLN A 328 -9.96 2.44 -12.20
CA GLN A 328 -8.53 2.73 -12.37
C GLN A 328 -8.23 4.23 -12.24
N ILE A 329 -9.05 5.09 -12.87
CA ILE A 329 -8.91 6.55 -12.79
C ILE A 329 -9.07 7.02 -11.35
N ALA A 330 -10.04 6.51 -10.59
CA ALA A 330 -10.25 6.88 -9.18
C ALA A 330 -9.07 6.46 -8.30
N VAL A 331 -8.57 5.23 -8.45
CA VAL A 331 -7.43 4.71 -7.67
C VAL A 331 -6.16 5.50 -7.99
N GLN A 332 -5.90 5.77 -9.27
CA GLN A 332 -4.75 6.56 -9.70
C GLN A 332 -4.86 8.01 -9.22
N GLY A 333 -6.04 8.64 -9.39
CA GLY A 333 -6.28 10.00 -8.92
C GLY A 333 -6.06 10.16 -7.42
N ARG A 334 -6.46 9.15 -6.60
CA ARG A 334 -6.16 9.13 -5.17
C ARG A 334 -4.65 9.13 -4.89
N SER A 335 -3.87 8.35 -5.62
CA SER A 335 -2.41 8.30 -5.42
C SER A 335 -1.70 9.59 -5.88
N GLU A 336 -2.30 10.32 -6.84
CA GLU A 336 -1.74 11.55 -7.42
C GLU A 336 -2.23 12.82 -6.71
N ILE A 337 -3.27 12.77 -5.87
CA ILE A 337 -3.90 13.96 -5.28
C ILE A 337 -2.92 14.82 -4.48
N GLY A 338 -1.98 14.20 -3.75
CA GLY A 338 -0.93 14.89 -3.01
C GLY A 338 0.14 15.57 -3.86
N MET A 339 0.18 15.28 -5.18
CA MET A 339 1.10 15.91 -6.15
C MET A 339 0.43 17.06 -6.91
N ALA A 340 -0.89 17.22 -6.77
CA ALA A 340 -1.62 18.32 -7.37
C ALA A 340 -1.34 19.66 -6.66
N PRO A 341 -1.54 20.82 -7.31
CA PRO A 341 -1.38 22.13 -6.69
C PRO A 341 -2.21 22.30 -5.41
N ASP A 342 -3.40 21.73 -5.39
CA ASP A 342 -4.28 21.55 -4.23
C ASP A 342 -5.17 20.31 -4.42
N GLU A 343 -5.77 19.82 -3.33
CA GLU A 343 -6.59 18.60 -3.36
C GLU A 343 -7.86 18.76 -4.24
N HIS A 344 -8.46 19.94 -4.26
CA HIS A 344 -9.64 20.24 -5.07
C HIS A 344 -9.31 20.14 -6.57
N CYS A 345 -8.18 20.72 -7.00
CA CYS A 345 -7.70 20.61 -8.39
C CYS A 345 -7.41 19.16 -8.75
N GLY A 346 -6.74 18.38 -7.88
CA GLY A 346 -6.46 16.98 -8.09
C GLY A 346 -7.73 16.13 -8.25
N PHE A 347 -8.71 16.36 -7.39
CA PHE A 347 -10.02 15.72 -7.44
C PHE A 347 -10.75 16.06 -8.74
N MET A 348 -10.85 17.35 -9.06
CA MET A 348 -11.50 17.84 -10.26
C MET A 348 -10.88 17.24 -11.54
N MET A 349 -9.55 17.22 -11.63
CA MET A 349 -8.86 16.62 -12.77
C MET A 349 -9.15 15.12 -12.89
N THR A 350 -9.30 14.41 -11.78
CA THR A 350 -9.68 12.99 -11.78
C THR A 350 -11.09 12.80 -12.33
N LEU A 351 -12.05 13.64 -11.93
CA LEU A 351 -13.42 13.60 -12.45
C LEU A 351 -13.48 13.98 -13.94
N LEU A 352 -12.74 14.99 -14.37
CA LEU A 352 -12.64 15.38 -15.78
C LEU A 352 -12.00 14.28 -16.64
N ARG A 353 -11.03 13.52 -16.11
CA ARG A 353 -10.49 12.33 -16.79
C ARG A 353 -11.57 11.28 -17.01
N MET A 354 -12.48 11.02 -16.05
CA MET A 354 -13.60 10.10 -16.23
C MET A 354 -14.52 10.55 -17.37
N LEU A 355 -14.81 11.85 -17.46
CA LEU A 355 -15.59 12.42 -18.58
C LEU A 355 -14.89 12.29 -19.93
N ALA A 356 -13.59 12.59 -19.98
CA ALA A 356 -12.83 12.62 -21.22
C ALA A 356 -12.59 11.22 -21.80
N PHE A 357 -12.44 10.21 -20.96
CA PHE A 357 -12.15 8.82 -21.35
C PHE A 357 -13.38 7.91 -21.39
N ALA A 358 -14.60 8.47 -21.24
CA ALA A 358 -15.80 7.69 -21.44
C ALA A 358 -15.83 7.13 -22.87
N PRO A 359 -16.04 5.80 -23.06
CA PRO A 359 -16.11 5.20 -24.38
C PRO A 359 -17.16 5.91 -25.22
N ALA A 360 -16.84 6.26 -26.45
CA ALA A 360 -17.79 6.89 -27.36
C ALA A 360 -18.88 5.88 -27.70
N GLU A 361 -20.16 6.22 -27.48
CA GLU A 361 -21.25 5.44 -28.03
C GLU A 361 -21.07 5.32 -29.55
N PRO A 362 -21.18 4.13 -30.12
CA PRO A 362 -21.16 3.99 -31.55
C PRO A 362 -22.42 4.65 -32.13
N GLY A 363 -22.36 5.93 -32.47
CA GLY A 363 -23.44 6.59 -33.24
C GLY A 363 -23.87 7.99 -32.86
N LYS A 364 -23.38 8.65 -31.80
CA LYS A 364 -23.75 10.03 -31.50
C LYS A 364 -22.54 10.86 -31.09
N ASN A 365 -22.28 11.88 -31.89
CA ASN A 365 -21.26 12.92 -31.74
C ASN A 365 -19.80 12.49 -31.95
N SER A 366 -19.43 12.13 -33.16
CA SER A 366 -18.15 12.56 -33.66
C SER A 366 -18.15 14.10 -33.72
N LEU A 367 -17.63 14.76 -32.66
CA LEU A 367 -16.93 16.01 -32.92
C LEU A 367 -15.97 15.70 -34.10
N PRO A 368 -15.91 16.54 -35.15
CA PRO A 368 -14.97 16.27 -36.21
C PRO A 368 -13.58 16.24 -35.56
N VAL A 369 -13.11 15.05 -35.24
CA VAL A 369 -11.69 14.79 -35.11
C VAL A 369 -11.22 15.24 -36.48
N ALA A 370 -10.53 16.39 -36.53
CA ALA A 370 -9.80 16.80 -37.71
C ALA A 370 -9.00 15.56 -38.07
N GLN A 371 -9.48 14.86 -39.09
CA GLN A 371 -8.68 13.80 -39.72
C GLN A 371 -7.33 14.49 -39.98
N PRO A 372 -6.22 13.94 -39.47
CA PRO A 372 -4.96 14.42 -39.93
C PRO A 372 -5.05 14.30 -41.46
N SER A 373 -5.23 15.45 -42.08
CA SER A 373 -5.09 15.61 -43.52
C SER A 373 -3.91 14.75 -43.89
N VAL A 374 -4.13 13.76 -44.75
CA VAL A 374 -3.05 13.00 -45.36
C VAL A 374 -2.16 14.06 -46.03
N ALA A 375 -1.23 14.56 -45.25
CA ALA A 375 -0.18 15.43 -45.74
C ALA A 375 0.56 14.60 -46.79
N LYS A 376 0.42 15.04 -48.03
CA LYS A 376 1.24 14.60 -49.15
C LYS A 376 2.62 14.20 -48.64
N THR A 377 3.02 12.99 -49.00
CA THR A 377 4.35 12.43 -49.04
C THR A 377 5.43 13.50 -48.90
N ALA A 378 5.82 13.84 -47.67
CA ALA A 378 7.05 14.58 -47.44
C ALA A 378 8.19 13.59 -47.68
N ALA A 379 9.17 14.02 -48.43
CA ALA A 379 10.34 13.25 -48.78
C ALA A 379 10.93 12.51 -47.57
N LEU A 380 11.18 11.21 -47.71
CA LEU A 380 11.79 10.34 -46.72
C LEU A 380 13.12 10.93 -46.26
N PRO A 381 13.37 11.10 -44.96
CA PRO A 381 14.67 11.53 -44.49
C PRO A 381 15.71 10.46 -44.81
N ALA A 382 16.93 10.90 -45.07
CA ALA A 382 18.05 10.06 -45.50
C ALA A 382 18.42 9.03 -44.42
N ALA A 383 18.92 7.86 -44.86
CA ALA A 383 19.46 6.82 -44.00
C ALA A 383 20.52 7.38 -43.06
N GLY A 384 20.39 7.15 -41.73
CA GLY A 384 21.37 7.54 -40.71
C GLY A 384 20.95 8.65 -39.74
N ASP A 385 19.74 9.19 -39.84
CA ASP A 385 19.27 10.20 -38.89
C ASP A 385 18.69 9.51 -37.62
N PRO A 386 19.32 9.71 -36.43
CA PRO A 386 18.83 9.10 -35.18
C PRO A 386 17.42 9.57 -34.78
N SER A 387 17.03 10.78 -35.15
CA SER A 387 15.71 11.33 -34.84
C SER A 387 14.61 10.60 -35.61
N ALA A 388 14.86 10.23 -36.85
CA ALA A 388 13.92 9.51 -37.70
C ALA A 388 13.59 8.09 -37.17
N TRP A 389 14.56 7.41 -36.53
CA TRP A 389 14.32 6.12 -35.91
C TRP A 389 13.53 6.26 -34.61
N ALA A 390 13.85 7.25 -33.77
CA ALA A 390 13.13 7.52 -32.54
C ALA A 390 11.65 7.84 -32.79
N ASP A 391 11.36 8.69 -33.77
CA ASP A 391 10.01 9.05 -34.18
C ASP A 391 9.23 7.87 -34.76
N LEU A 392 9.90 6.98 -35.49
CA LEU A 392 9.29 5.74 -35.96
C LEU A 392 8.95 4.79 -34.81
N VAL A 393 9.85 4.61 -33.85
CA VAL A 393 9.64 3.75 -32.65
C VAL A 393 8.45 4.24 -31.82
N ALA A 394 8.27 5.57 -31.70
CA ALA A 394 7.11 6.15 -31.00
C ALA A 394 5.77 5.83 -31.68
N GLN A 395 5.76 5.62 -33.00
CA GLN A 395 4.55 5.30 -33.76
C GLN A 395 4.21 3.79 -33.77
N LEU A 396 5.15 2.91 -33.38
CA LEU A 396 4.98 1.48 -33.54
C LEU A 396 4.06 0.83 -32.46
N GLY A 397 3.66 1.54 -31.40
CA GLY A 397 2.75 1.03 -30.35
C GLY A 397 3.21 -0.28 -29.68
N LEU A 398 4.51 -0.47 -29.52
CA LEU A 398 5.12 -1.72 -29.04
C LEU A 398 4.92 -1.91 -27.53
N SER A 399 4.72 -3.16 -27.09
CA SER A 399 4.63 -3.50 -25.68
C SER A 399 6.02 -3.67 -25.03
N ALA A 400 6.10 -3.29 -23.75
CA ALA A 400 7.25 -3.36 -22.82
C ALA A 400 8.61 -3.85 -23.39
N MET A 401 8.84 -5.15 -23.56
CA MET A 401 10.14 -5.70 -23.98
C MET A 401 10.47 -5.48 -25.46
N ALA A 402 9.48 -5.49 -26.37
CA ALA A 402 9.69 -5.19 -27.78
C ALA A 402 10.00 -3.70 -27.99
N HIS A 403 9.40 -2.81 -27.19
CA HIS A 403 9.71 -1.39 -27.18
C HIS A 403 11.15 -1.14 -26.66
N GLN A 404 11.56 -1.83 -25.61
CA GLN A 404 12.93 -1.76 -25.09
C GLN A 404 13.97 -2.23 -26.13
N LEU A 405 13.66 -3.28 -26.89
CA LEU A 405 14.50 -3.72 -28.01
C LEU A 405 14.63 -2.61 -29.07
N ALA A 406 13.51 -2.03 -29.50
CA ALA A 406 13.51 -0.97 -30.51
C ALA A 406 14.33 0.26 -30.09
N LEU A 407 14.25 0.67 -28.80
CA LEU A 407 15.01 1.78 -28.24
C LEU A 407 16.52 1.54 -28.22
N ARG A 408 16.96 0.28 -28.12
CA ARG A 408 18.38 -0.11 -28.07
C ARG A 408 18.97 -0.41 -29.45
N CYS A 409 18.12 -0.57 -30.48
CA CYS A 409 18.56 -0.75 -31.86
C CYS A 409 18.97 0.59 -32.51
N GLU A 410 19.93 0.51 -33.39
CA GLU A 410 20.31 1.60 -34.33
C GLU A 410 19.86 1.24 -35.74
N MET A 411 19.21 2.15 -36.44
CA MET A 411 18.86 1.99 -37.85
C MET A 411 20.07 2.33 -38.72
N VAL A 412 20.67 1.29 -39.32
CA VAL A 412 21.86 1.44 -40.15
C VAL A 412 21.50 1.85 -41.57
N SER A 413 20.49 1.17 -42.13
CA SER A 413 20.01 1.47 -43.47
C SER A 413 18.49 1.28 -43.55
N ARG A 414 17.86 2.08 -44.44
CA ARG A 414 16.43 1.98 -44.73
C ARG A 414 16.20 2.12 -46.23
N THR A 415 15.57 1.11 -46.80
CA THR A 415 15.05 1.12 -48.15
C THR A 415 13.56 0.78 -48.13
N PRO A 416 12.79 1.03 -49.23
CA PRO A 416 11.37 0.65 -49.23
C PRO A 416 11.07 -0.80 -48.97
N GLU A 417 12.04 -1.70 -49.20
CA GLU A 417 11.88 -3.15 -49.10
C GLU A 417 12.66 -3.76 -47.93
N ARG A 418 13.65 -3.04 -47.34
CA ARG A 418 14.54 -3.56 -46.33
C ARG A 418 14.94 -2.52 -45.28
N ILE A 419 14.90 -2.91 -44.01
CA ILE A 419 15.48 -2.17 -42.89
C ILE A 419 16.55 -3.02 -42.21
N GLU A 420 17.71 -2.42 -41.98
CA GLU A 420 18.80 -3.02 -41.23
C GLU A 420 18.92 -2.33 -39.86
N LEU A 421 18.74 -3.13 -38.81
CA LEU A 421 18.87 -2.70 -37.43
C LEU A 421 20.12 -3.31 -36.83
N ARG A 422 20.94 -2.52 -36.13
CA ARG A 422 22.12 -2.96 -35.40
C ARG A 422 21.84 -2.96 -33.93
N ILE A 423 22.31 -4.02 -33.25
CA ILE A 423 22.17 -4.18 -31.82
C ILE A 423 23.54 -4.57 -31.20
N SER A 424 23.81 -4.17 -29.96
CA SER A 424 25.04 -4.55 -29.29
C SER A 424 25.07 -6.06 -28.99
N ALA A 425 26.26 -6.66 -28.95
CA ALA A 425 26.41 -8.11 -28.62
C ALA A 425 25.91 -8.44 -27.21
N ALA A 426 25.93 -7.48 -26.28
CA ALA A 426 25.37 -7.63 -24.95
C ALA A 426 23.83 -7.67 -24.96
N ASP A 427 23.22 -6.79 -25.72
CA ASP A 427 21.76 -6.70 -25.86
C ASP A 427 21.21 -7.83 -26.73
N GLU A 428 21.97 -8.37 -27.65
CA GLU A 428 21.58 -9.52 -28.49
C GLU A 428 21.21 -10.75 -27.66
N ARG A 429 21.93 -10.99 -26.56
CA ARG A 429 21.70 -12.10 -25.63
C ARG A 429 20.46 -11.91 -24.77
N MET A 430 20.02 -10.68 -24.62
CA MET A 430 18.88 -10.31 -23.75
C MET A 430 17.54 -10.41 -24.49
N PHE A 431 17.53 -10.30 -25.83
CA PHE A 431 16.30 -10.23 -26.62
C PHE A 431 16.16 -11.43 -27.55
N ASP A 432 15.34 -12.39 -27.12
CA ASP A 432 15.03 -13.62 -27.84
C ASP A 432 14.22 -13.37 -29.15
N LYS A 433 14.19 -14.40 -29.99
CA LYS A 433 13.46 -14.41 -31.28
C LYS A 433 12.03 -13.86 -31.19
N PRO A 434 11.20 -14.16 -30.17
CA PRO A 434 9.84 -13.65 -30.07
C PRO A 434 9.72 -12.12 -30.03
N TYR A 435 10.69 -11.43 -29.45
CA TYR A 435 10.68 -9.96 -29.39
C TYR A 435 11.09 -9.31 -30.72
N ARG A 436 12.02 -9.94 -31.43
CA ARG A 436 12.42 -9.54 -32.78
C ARG A 436 11.29 -9.75 -33.79
N ASP A 437 10.54 -10.86 -33.66
CA ASP A 437 9.38 -11.13 -34.50
C ASP A 437 8.24 -10.10 -34.26
N LYS A 438 8.00 -9.71 -33.02
CA LYS A 438 7.03 -8.65 -32.68
C LYS A 438 7.43 -7.29 -33.25
N LEU A 439 8.69 -6.89 -33.13
CA LEU A 439 9.20 -5.66 -33.71
C LEU A 439 9.09 -5.69 -35.26
N THR A 440 9.43 -6.82 -35.87
CA THR A 440 9.30 -7.02 -37.32
C THR A 440 7.84 -6.91 -37.80
N ALA A 441 6.90 -7.51 -37.03
CA ALA A 441 5.48 -7.44 -37.34
C ALA A 441 4.95 -6.01 -37.23
N ALA A 442 5.32 -5.24 -36.20
CA ALA A 442 4.93 -3.85 -36.05
C ALA A 442 5.50 -2.95 -37.15
N LEU A 443 6.76 -3.16 -37.52
CA LEU A 443 7.38 -2.41 -38.64
C LEU A 443 6.67 -2.70 -39.96
N ARG A 444 6.28 -3.95 -40.23
CA ARG A 444 5.51 -4.33 -41.42
C ARG A 444 4.10 -3.71 -41.44
N GLN A 445 3.49 -3.56 -40.29
CA GLN A 445 2.15 -2.96 -40.17
C GLN A 445 2.17 -1.47 -40.49
N VAL A 446 3.22 -0.75 -40.09
CA VAL A 446 3.35 0.70 -40.30
C VAL A 446 3.95 1.04 -41.68
N LEU A 447 4.93 0.25 -42.14
CA LEU A 447 5.71 0.59 -43.35
C LEU A 447 5.35 -0.27 -44.57
N GLY A 448 4.54 -1.31 -44.42
CA GLY A 448 4.06 -2.16 -45.52
C GLY A 448 4.47 -3.64 -45.37
N GLY A 449 3.58 -4.55 -45.75
CA GLY A 449 3.67 -5.98 -45.49
C GLY A 449 4.82 -6.74 -46.17
N LYS A 450 5.53 -6.17 -47.13
CA LYS A 450 6.66 -6.80 -47.85
C LYS A 450 8.03 -6.47 -47.28
N LEU A 451 8.09 -5.68 -46.18
CA LEU A 451 9.35 -5.18 -45.60
C LEU A 451 10.17 -6.35 -44.98
N GLN A 452 11.44 -6.44 -45.35
CA GLN A 452 12.43 -7.31 -44.74
C GLN A 452 13.17 -6.55 -43.62
N VAL A 453 13.18 -7.10 -42.41
CA VAL A 453 13.91 -6.53 -41.28
C VAL A 453 15.08 -7.47 -40.95
N ALA A 454 16.30 -6.95 -41.07
CA ALA A 454 17.52 -7.65 -40.73
C ALA A 454 18.10 -7.11 -39.42
N PHE A 455 18.48 -8.01 -38.51
CA PHE A 455 19.17 -7.65 -37.27
C PHE A 455 20.64 -8.07 -37.43
N ALA A 456 21.55 -7.12 -37.24
CA ALA A 456 22.99 -7.35 -37.24
C ALA A 456 23.56 -7.10 -35.81
N ALA A 457 24.29 -8.05 -35.26
CA ALA A 457 25.06 -7.83 -34.06
C ALA A 457 26.36 -7.10 -34.42
N GLY A 458 26.72 -6.07 -33.66
CA GLY A 458 27.93 -5.30 -33.90
C GLY A 458 28.17 -4.16 -32.92
N GLU A 459 29.27 -3.46 -33.09
CA GLU A 459 29.50 -2.24 -32.32
C GLU A 459 28.50 -1.17 -32.73
N VAL A 460 27.75 -0.65 -31.71
CA VAL A 460 26.78 0.42 -31.87
C VAL A 460 27.51 1.78 -31.81
N ALA A 461 27.19 2.68 -32.72
CA ALA A 461 27.80 4.01 -32.77
C ALA A 461 27.32 4.96 -31.66
N GLY A 462 26.45 4.52 -30.77
CA GLY A 462 25.88 5.30 -29.66
C GLY A 462 24.80 6.29 -30.12
N VAL A 463 24.14 6.01 -31.24
CA VAL A 463 23.06 6.83 -31.83
C VAL A 463 21.68 6.17 -31.66
N SER A 464 21.57 5.08 -30.87
CA SER A 464 20.27 4.51 -30.54
C SER A 464 19.44 5.51 -29.71
N PRO A 465 18.09 5.48 -29.79
CA PRO A 465 17.22 6.38 -29.03
C PRO A 465 17.52 6.35 -27.54
N LYS A 466 17.84 5.17 -26.98
CA LYS A 466 18.22 5.02 -25.59
C LYS A 466 19.56 5.71 -25.29
N ALA A 467 20.59 5.49 -26.11
CA ALA A 467 21.91 6.10 -25.91
C ALA A 467 21.86 7.64 -25.99
N VAL A 468 21.03 8.18 -26.86
CA VAL A 468 20.78 9.63 -26.94
C VAL A 468 20.08 10.16 -25.70
N THR A 469 19.10 9.42 -25.19
CA THR A 469 18.39 9.80 -23.95
C THR A 469 19.32 9.74 -22.75
N ASP A 470 20.09 8.66 -22.61
CA ASP A 470 21.04 8.47 -21.50
C ASP A 470 22.10 9.59 -21.50
N ARG A 471 22.66 9.97 -22.67
CA ARG A 471 23.57 11.12 -22.78
C ARG A 471 22.94 12.44 -22.38
N LYS A 472 21.67 12.69 -22.73
CA LYS A 472 20.97 13.90 -22.30
C LYS A 472 20.78 13.94 -20.78
N ILE A 473 20.49 12.78 -20.16
CA ILE A 473 20.37 12.66 -18.71
C ILE A 473 21.72 12.92 -18.05
N GLU A 474 22.80 12.30 -18.54
CA GLU A 474 24.18 12.52 -18.05
C GLU A 474 24.62 13.98 -18.20
N GLN A 475 24.33 14.62 -19.34
CA GLN A 475 24.61 16.03 -19.53
C GLN A 475 23.88 16.92 -18.53
N ARG A 476 22.58 16.72 -18.37
CA ARG A 476 21.80 17.48 -17.37
C ARG A 476 22.29 17.26 -15.95
N HIS A 477 22.68 16.03 -15.64
CA HIS A 477 23.24 15.73 -14.34
C HIS A 477 24.60 16.43 -14.14
N ALA A 478 25.48 16.40 -15.14
CA ALA A 478 26.76 17.09 -15.08
C ALA A 478 26.60 18.62 -14.98
N GLU A 479 25.64 19.21 -15.70
CA GLU A 479 25.28 20.62 -15.60
C GLU A 479 24.76 20.97 -14.19
N ALA A 480 23.87 20.17 -13.62
CA ALA A 480 23.35 20.37 -12.26
C ALA A 480 24.44 20.25 -11.19
N VAL A 481 25.38 19.29 -11.34
CA VAL A 481 26.54 19.16 -10.45
C VAL A 481 27.45 20.38 -10.55
N ALA A 482 27.69 20.86 -11.76
CA ALA A 482 28.54 22.05 -12.00
C ALA A 482 27.89 23.32 -11.41
N GLU A 483 26.58 23.48 -11.56
CA GLU A 483 25.82 24.60 -11.02
C GLU A 483 25.88 24.60 -9.49
N ILE A 484 25.61 23.46 -8.83
CA ILE A 484 25.64 23.34 -7.37
C ILE A 484 27.08 23.54 -6.83
N ARG A 485 28.11 23.00 -7.48
CA ARG A 485 29.50 23.25 -7.10
C ARG A 485 29.94 24.70 -7.32
N GLY A 486 29.31 25.40 -8.26
CA GLY A 486 29.54 26.80 -8.56
C GLY A 486 28.85 27.76 -7.59
N ASP A 487 27.83 27.32 -6.87
CA ASP A 487 27.02 28.15 -5.98
C ASP A 487 27.86 28.66 -4.81
N PRO A 488 27.94 30.00 -4.60
CA PRO A 488 28.71 30.60 -3.49
C PRO A 488 28.29 30.12 -2.13
N PHE A 489 26.98 29.93 -1.91
CA PHE A 489 26.43 29.47 -0.63
C PHE A 489 26.87 28.03 -0.31
N VAL A 490 26.84 27.14 -1.31
CA VAL A 490 27.28 25.76 -1.15
C VAL A 490 28.77 25.66 -0.82
N ARG A 491 29.59 26.53 -1.46
CA ARG A 491 31.03 26.59 -1.17
C ARG A 491 31.30 27.06 0.25
N GLU A 492 30.65 28.11 0.70
CA GLU A 492 30.77 28.64 2.07
C GLU A 492 30.35 27.55 3.09
N LEU A 493 29.31 26.80 2.80
CA LEU A 493 28.82 25.75 3.67
C LEU A 493 29.79 24.54 3.75
N ILE A 494 30.46 24.21 2.65
CA ILE A 494 31.49 23.17 2.62
C ILE A 494 32.74 23.61 3.39
N GLU A 495 33.16 24.88 3.27
CA GLU A 495 34.34 25.45 3.96
C GLU A 495 34.07 25.56 5.47
N ASP A 496 32.91 26.04 5.89
CA ASP A 496 32.58 26.26 7.30
C ASP A 496 32.34 24.96 8.09
N PHE A 497 31.74 23.93 7.45
CA PHE A 497 31.36 22.68 8.11
C PHE A 497 32.23 21.48 7.74
N GLY A 498 33.22 21.63 6.86
CA GLY A 498 34.14 20.56 6.46
C GLY A 498 33.41 19.39 5.71
N GLY A 499 32.29 19.67 5.05
CA GLY A 499 31.49 18.69 4.34
C GLY A 499 32.07 18.31 2.98
N SER A 500 31.57 17.23 2.38
CA SER A 500 31.85 16.85 1.00
C SER A 500 30.55 16.68 0.22
N LEU A 501 30.53 17.13 -1.03
CA LEU A 501 29.39 16.99 -1.92
C LEU A 501 29.43 15.62 -2.60
N GLU A 502 28.40 14.79 -2.39
CA GLU A 502 28.24 13.52 -3.09
C GLU A 502 27.48 13.74 -4.41
N ASP A 503 28.17 13.63 -5.53
CA ASP A 503 27.61 13.86 -6.89
C ASP A 503 26.43 12.95 -7.18
N SER A 504 26.40 11.73 -6.64
CA SER A 504 25.31 10.76 -6.80
C SER A 504 24.00 11.18 -6.13
N SER A 505 24.03 12.11 -5.19
CA SER A 505 22.84 12.61 -4.47
C SER A 505 22.11 13.73 -5.21
N ILE A 506 22.76 14.34 -6.20
CA ILE A 506 22.23 15.46 -6.96
C ILE A 506 21.23 14.96 -8.01
N LYS A 507 19.99 15.46 -7.96
CA LYS A 507 18.97 15.17 -8.95
C LYS A 507 18.67 16.44 -9.74
N PRO A 508 18.86 16.46 -11.07
CA PRO A 508 18.43 17.58 -11.89
C PRO A 508 16.91 17.74 -11.82
N LYS A 509 16.46 18.98 -11.77
CA LYS A 509 15.02 19.33 -11.78
C LYS A 509 14.38 19.10 -13.16
#